data_1191b1b3a5204dde4067f7f3a385304c
#
_entry.id   1191b1b3a5204dde4067f7f3a385304c
#
_cell.length_a   1.000
_cell.length_b   1.000
_cell.length_c   1.000
_cell.angle_alpha   90.00
_cell.angle_beta   90.00
_cell.angle_gamma   90.00
#
_symmetry.space_group_name_H-M   'P 1'
#
loop_
_entity.id
_entity.type
_entity.pdbx_description
1 polymer ?
#
loop_
_entity_poly.entity_id
_entity_poly.type
_entity_poly.pdbx_seq_one_letter_code
_entity_poly.pdbx_strand_id
1 'polypeptide(L)'
;LTKPTSYVMIPNSVLSAYQGETSVFAIGDGAIFMSSARQSDLVAWLGDAPYVELRLNVDATNKKVSLAEIERPGQGTPADPVGSDIWKYELSSNGTALLPVTVDNEIAILIASTGVDLAPRTVRVSWDLGEVAAAVAPITLIGIGLMLVGALFGIYAAIHYGRKFRSRRNKRGPRKPKPIRARGTKSQAGPAPLTGRRAHRALKTAAVAGTISLLTGC
;
A
#
# COMPACT_ATOMS: atom_id res chain seq x y z
N LEU A 1 -9.57 8.46 17.71
CA LEU A 1 -9.02 9.47 18.61
C LEU A 1 -8.41 8.81 19.84
N THR A 2 -7.31 9.38 20.33
CA THR A 2 -6.57 8.84 21.49
C THR A 2 -7.30 9.14 22.81
N LYS A 3 -7.96 10.30 22.87
CA LYS A 3 -8.74 10.71 24.02
C LYS A 3 -10.16 11.11 23.62
N PRO A 4 -11.14 10.85 24.49
CA PRO A 4 -12.48 11.36 24.29
C PRO A 4 -12.49 12.88 24.31
N THR A 5 -13.17 13.50 23.37
CA THR A 5 -13.32 14.96 23.27
C THR A 5 -14.70 15.29 22.74
N SER A 6 -15.25 16.43 23.16
CA SER A 6 -16.54 16.87 22.66
C SER A 6 -16.46 17.51 21.28
N TYR A 7 -15.30 18.08 20.92
CA TYR A 7 -15.14 18.83 19.68
C TYR A 7 -13.87 18.44 18.98
N VAL A 8 -13.98 18.15 17.68
CA VAL A 8 -12.86 17.88 16.78
C VAL A 8 -12.93 18.85 15.61
N MET A 9 -11.82 19.52 15.34
CA MET A 9 -11.69 20.42 14.20
C MET A 9 -10.75 19.82 13.17
N ILE A 10 -11.20 19.77 11.92
CA ILE A 10 -10.38 19.41 10.75
C ILE A 10 -10.12 20.69 9.97
N PRO A 11 -8.90 21.23 10.00
CA PRO A 11 -8.59 22.48 9.33
C PRO A 11 -8.50 22.32 7.82
N ASN A 12 -8.60 23.42 7.10
CA ASN A 12 -8.46 23.45 5.63
C ASN A 12 -7.18 22.77 5.14
N SER A 13 -6.07 22.94 5.85
CA SER A 13 -4.77 22.32 5.48
C SER A 13 -4.80 20.79 5.40
N VAL A 14 -5.72 20.15 6.12
CA VAL A 14 -5.96 18.70 6.02
C VAL A 14 -6.88 18.40 4.86
N LEU A 15 -7.97 19.13 4.70
CA LEU A 15 -8.97 18.89 3.66
C LEU A 15 -8.39 19.11 2.25
N SER A 16 -7.56 20.13 2.07
CA SER A 16 -6.92 20.51 0.80
C SER A 16 -5.57 19.83 0.54
N ALA A 17 -5.17 18.87 1.37
CA ALA A 17 -3.86 18.23 1.26
C ALA A 17 -3.64 17.46 -0.04
N TYR A 18 -4.72 16.97 -0.63
CA TYR A 18 -4.72 16.30 -1.91
C TYR A 18 -5.83 16.88 -2.79
N GLN A 19 -5.61 16.85 -4.10
CA GLN A 19 -6.63 17.22 -5.09
C GLN A 19 -7.69 16.11 -5.17
N GLY A 20 -8.93 16.49 -5.44
CA GLY A 20 -10.06 15.58 -5.61
C GLY A 20 -11.21 15.87 -4.66
N GLU A 21 -12.28 15.09 -4.79
CA GLU A 21 -13.40 15.18 -3.89
C GLU A 21 -13.01 14.68 -2.51
N THR A 22 -13.26 15.50 -1.49
CA THR A 22 -12.94 15.15 -0.11
C THR A 22 -14.18 14.72 0.63
N SER A 23 -14.08 13.67 1.42
CA SER A 23 -15.14 13.26 2.33
C SER A 23 -14.59 12.99 3.72
N VAL A 24 -15.36 13.37 4.72
CA VAL A 24 -15.07 13.17 6.13
C VAL A 24 -16.07 12.19 6.70
N PHE A 25 -15.58 11.14 7.30
CA PHE A 25 -16.36 10.08 7.94
C PHE A 25 -16.05 10.02 9.42
N ALA A 26 -17.08 9.98 10.25
CA ALA A 26 -16.98 9.89 11.69
C ALA A 26 -17.79 8.70 12.24
N ILE A 27 -17.24 8.01 13.23
CA ILE A 27 -17.91 6.94 13.97
C ILE A 27 -17.82 7.25 15.47
N GLY A 28 -18.95 7.12 16.15
CA GLY A 28 -19.05 7.27 17.61
C GLY A 28 -20.19 6.41 18.16
N ASP A 29 -20.31 6.36 19.48
CA ASP A 29 -21.35 5.57 20.15
C ASP A 29 -22.66 6.33 20.35
N GLY A 30 -22.68 7.65 20.11
CA GLY A 30 -23.82 8.53 20.36
C GLY A 30 -24.14 9.43 19.16
N ALA A 31 -24.85 10.51 19.45
CA ALA A 31 -25.18 11.52 18.46
C ALA A 31 -23.96 12.30 18.01
N ILE A 32 -23.75 12.34 16.72
CA ILE A 32 -22.66 13.06 16.06
C ILE A 32 -23.24 14.21 15.25
N PHE A 33 -22.74 15.40 15.50
CA PHE A 33 -22.95 16.56 14.68
C PHE A 33 -21.72 16.83 13.83
N MET A 34 -21.89 17.05 12.55
CA MET A 34 -20.85 17.48 11.64
C MET A 34 -21.26 18.73 10.89
N SER A 35 -20.37 19.68 10.78
CA SER A 35 -20.65 20.90 10.02
C SER A 35 -19.41 21.41 9.30
N SER A 36 -19.64 22.17 8.22
CA SER A 36 -18.61 22.90 7.51
C SER A 36 -18.83 24.41 7.67
N ALA A 37 -17.76 25.13 7.96
CA ALA A 37 -17.77 26.58 8.06
C ALA A 37 -16.42 27.15 7.58
N ARG A 38 -16.32 28.47 7.51
CA ARG A 38 -15.00 29.12 7.43
C ARG A 38 -14.19 28.79 8.68
N GLN A 39 -12.93 28.49 8.48
CA GLN A 39 -12.06 28.15 9.61
C GLN A 39 -11.99 29.25 10.66
N SER A 40 -11.98 30.52 10.25
CA SER A 40 -12.02 31.66 11.15
C SER A 40 -13.27 31.70 12.03
N ASP A 41 -14.43 31.46 11.42
CA ASP A 41 -15.72 31.50 12.07
C ASP A 41 -15.88 30.33 13.05
N LEU A 42 -15.39 29.16 12.63
CA LEU A 42 -15.37 27.96 13.46
C LEU A 42 -14.48 28.16 14.71
N VAL A 43 -13.28 28.72 14.55
CA VAL A 43 -12.38 29.03 15.66
C VAL A 43 -13.01 30.08 16.59
N ALA A 44 -13.67 31.10 16.04
CA ALA A 44 -14.36 32.09 16.82
C ALA A 44 -15.54 31.48 17.60
N TRP A 45 -16.29 30.55 16.98
CA TRP A 45 -17.39 29.84 17.64
C TRP A 45 -16.92 28.93 18.77
N LEU A 46 -15.80 28.22 18.58
CA LEU A 46 -15.18 27.39 19.63
C LEU A 46 -14.71 28.25 20.81
N GLY A 47 -14.23 29.45 20.55
CA GLY A 47 -13.78 30.37 21.57
C GLY A 47 -12.70 29.76 22.47
N ASP A 48 -12.99 29.68 23.78
CA ASP A 48 -12.12 29.06 24.79
C ASP A 48 -12.55 27.63 25.15
N ALA A 49 -13.29 26.95 24.28
CA ALA A 49 -13.64 25.57 24.52
C ALA A 49 -12.45 24.62 24.24
N PRO A 50 -12.32 23.51 24.98
CA PRO A 50 -11.32 22.52 24.68
C PRO A 50 -11.73 21.72 23.42
N TYR A 51 -10.81 21.56 22.48
CA TYR A 51 -11.03 20.78 21.27
C TYR A 51 -9.75 20.08 20.80
N VAL A 52 -9.91 19.11 19.91
CA VAL A 52 -8.79 18.44 19.21
C VAL A 52 -8.74 18.98 17.78
N GLU A 53 -7.60 19.52 17.40
CA GLU A 53 -7.29 19.89 16.02
C GLU A 53 -6.55 18.74 15.34
N LEU A 54 -7.06 18.26 14.22
CA LEU A 54 -6.38 17.23 13.43
C LEU A 54 -5.37 17.88 12.47
N ARG A 55 -4.18 17.30 12.38
CA ARG A 55 -3.14 17.71 11.44
C ARG A 55 -2.62 16.54 10.66
N LEU A 56 -2.19 16.80 9.42
CA LEU A 56 -1.46 15.81 8.64
C LEU A 56 -0.04 15.66 9.19
N ASN A 57 0.32 14.42 9.46
CA ASN A 57 1.68 14.01 9.76
C ASN A 57 2.17 13.08 8.65
N VAL A 58 3.25 13.47 7.99
CA VAL A 58 3.89 12.67 6.94
C VAL A 58 5.18 12.11 7.50
N ASP A 59 5.21 10.80 7.69
CA ASP A 59 6.44 10.12 8.06
C ASP A 59 7.44 10.16 6.90
N ALA A 60 8.53 10.88 7.10
CA ALA A 60 9.57 11.08 6.07
C ALA A 60 10.25 9.76 5.66
N THR A 61 10.25 8.75 6.53
CA THR A 61 10.97 7.49 6.31
C THR A 61 10.20 6.54 5.40
N ASN A 62 8.90 6.37 5.66
CA ASN A 62 8.07 5.40 4.95
C ASN A 62 6.98 6.05 4.08
N LYS A 63 6.97 7.37 4.00
CA LYS A 63 5.98 8.18 3.27
C LYS A 63 4.52 7.89 3.68
N LYS A 64 4.34 7.37 4.88
CA LYS A 64 3.01 7.10 5.41
C LYS A 64 2.39 8.40 5.92
N VAL A 65 1.18 8.66 5.44
CA VAL A 65 0.36 9.79 5.90
C VAL A 65 -0.53 9.31 7.03
N SER A 66 -0.58 10.08 8.10
CA SER A 66 -1.46 9.85 9.26
C SER A 66 -2.01 11.18 9.76
N LEU A 67 -3.11 11.11 10.51
CA LEU A 67 -3.64 12.27 11.22
C LEU A 67 -3.01 12.31 12.61
N ALA A 68 -2.43 13.44 12.97
CA ALA A 68 -1.95 13.74 14.31
C ALA A 68 -3.02 14.56 15.05
N GLU A 69 -3.17 14.28 16.31
CA GLU A 69 -4.10 14.95 17.21
C GLU A 69 -3.35 16.03 18.00
N ILE A 70 -3.81 17.27 17.89
CA ILE A 70 -3.28 18.40 18.67
C ILE A 70 -4.37 18.86 19.62
N GLU A 71 -4.15 18.64 20.91
CA GLU A 71 -5.05 19.10 21.95
C GLU A 71 -4.97 20.63 22.07
N ARG A 72 -6.11 21.30 22.01
CA ARG A 72 -6.29 22.71 22.30
C ARG A 72 -7.00 22.81 23.65
N PRO A 73 -6.26 23.10 24.72
CA PRO A 73 -6.87 23.23 26.03
C PRO A 73 -7.75 24.48 26.10
N GLY A 74 -8.79 24.39 26.90
CA GLY A 74 -9.71 25.49 27.17
C GLY A 74 -10.66 25.15 28.31
N GLN A 75 -11.49 26.08 28.73
CA GLN A 75 -12.47 25.91 29.81
C GLN A 75 -13.87 26.39 29.42
N GLY A 76 -14.01 26.97 28.23
CA GLY A 76 -15.27 27.45 27.71
C GLY A 76 -16.19 26.31 27.27
N THR A 77 -17.46 26.60 27.17
CA THR A 77 -18.46 25.75 26.54
C THR A 77 -19.10 26.57 25.41
N PRO A 78 -18.95 26.19 24.16
CA PRO A 78 -19.58 26.92 23.05
C PRO A 78 -21.10 26.78 23.11
N ALA A 79 -21.78 27.59 22.32
CA ALA A 79 -23.23 27.47 22.12
C ALA A 79 -23.58 26.12 21.50
N ASP A 80 -24.89 25.77 21.49
CA ASP A 80 -25.37 24.59 20.78
C ASP A 80 -24.98 24.71 19.30
N PRO A 81 -24.30 23.71 18.73
CA PRO A 81 -23.91 23.75 17.33
C PRO A 81 -25.08 23.65 16.36
N VAL A 82 -26.18 23.04 16.76
CA VAL A 82 -27.31 22.73 15.86
C VAL A 82 -28.05 24.04 15.48
N GLY A 83 -28.20 24.25 14.16
CA GLY A 83 -28.96 25.38 13.63
C GLY A 83 -28.25 26.73 13.69
N SER A 84 -26.96 26.78 13.91
CA SER A 84 -26.19 28.04 13.85
C SER A 84 -26.04 28.52 12.40
N ASP A 85 -26.13 29.82 12.20
CA ASP A 85 -26.08 30.49 10.89
C ASP A 85 -24.66 30.54 10.28
N ILE A 86 -23.63 30.16 11.04
CA ILE A 86 -22.25 30.14 10.56
C ILE A 86 -21.97 28.90 9.68
N TRP A 87 -22.82 27.87 9.74
CA TRP A 87 -22.60 26.65 9.00
C TRP A 87 -22.97 26.78 7.52
N LYS A 88 -22.06 26.42 6.63
CA LYS A 88 -22.37 26.27 5.21
C LYS A 88 -23.17 24.99 4.97
N TYR A 89 -22.87 23.97 5.74
CA TYR A 89 -23.55 22.68 5.75
C TYR A 89 -23.53 22.08 7.14
N GLU A 90 -24.62 21.45 7.55
CA GLU A 90 -24.70 20.71 8.81
C GLU A 90 -25.36 19.36 8.62
N LEU A 91 -24.97 18.39 9.43
CA LEU A 91 -25.49 17.04 9.46
C LEU A 91 -25.50 16.53 10.89
N SER A 92 -26.65 16.04 11.36
CA SER A 92 -26.76 15.31 12.62
C SER A 92 -27.10 13.85 12.33
N SER A 93 -26.37 12.95 12.97
CA SER A 93 -26.55 11.51 12.79
C SER A 93 -26.28 10.77 14.10
N ASN A 94 -26.69 9.51 14.18
CA ASN A 94 -26.42 8.66 15.33
C ASN A 94 -25.47 7.52 14.94
N GLY A 95 -24.38 7.38 15.65
CA GLY A 95 -23.35 6.35 15.47
C GLY A 95 -22.40 6.60 14.32
N THR A 96 -22.88 6.99 13.14
CA THR A 96 -22.04 7.25 11.96
C THR A 96 -22.50 8.47 11.19
N ALA A 97 -21.53 9.26 10.73
CA ALA A 97 -21.80 10.43 9.90
C ALA A 97 -20.79 10.48 8.73
N LEU A 98 -21.26 10.84 7.55
CA LEU A 98 -20.47 11.05 6.34
C LEU A 98 -20.81 12.40 5.74
N LEU A 99 -19.80 13.27 5.64
CA LEU A 99 -19.94 14.59 5.07
C LEU A 99 -19.07 14.69 3.80
N PRO A 100 -19.67 14.76 2.61
CA PRO A 100 -18.94 15.16 1.42
C PRO A 100 -18.60 16.66 1.51
N VAL A 101 -17.36 17.00 1.18
CA VAL A 101 -16.83 18.35 1.36
C VAL A 101 -16.37 18.90 0.03
N THR A 102 -16.99 19.98 -0.43
CA THR A 102 -16.41 20.78 -1.50
C THR A 102 -15.34 21.65 -0.89
N VAL A 103 -14.09 21.33 -1.15
CA VAL A 103 -12.94 22.04 -0.58
C VAL A 103 -12.83 23.42 -1.22
N ASP A 104 -13.03 24.44 -0.41
CA ASP A 104 -12.78 25.85 -0.70
C ASP A 104 -11.62 26.32 0.19
N ASN A 105 -10.92 27.39 -0.20
CA ASN A 105 -9.65 27.82 0.42
C ASN A 105 -9.72 28.15 1.92
N GLU A 106 -10.91 28.21 2.49
CA GLU A 106 -11.10 28.64 3.90
C GLU A 106 -11.96 27.69 4.73
N ILE A 107 -12.38 26.54 4.18
CA ILE A 107 -13.30 25.64 4.86
C ILE A 107 -12.58 24.78 5.89
N ALA A 108 -13.18 24.65 7.06
CA ALA A 108 -12.86 23.66 8.08
C ALA A 108 -14.13 22.89 8.46
N ILE A 109 -13.93 21.71 9.04
CA ILE A 109 -15.01 20.84 9.52
C ILE A 109 -14.98 20.80 11.03
N LEU A 110 -16.15 20.97 11.64
CA LEU A 110 -16.40 20.68 13.04
C LEU A 110 -17.07 19.30 13.13
N ILE A 111 -16.61 18.50 14.07
CA ILE A 111 -17.31 17.29 14.51
C ILE A 111 -17.55 17.47 16.00
N ALA A 112 -18.81 17.40 16.42
CA ALA A 112 -19.19 17.57 17.80
C ALA A 112 -20.09 16.43 18.28
N SER A 113 -20.07 16.17 19.57
CA SER A 113 -21.08 15.37 20.23
C SER A 113 -22.23 16.25 20.70
N THR A 114 -23.44 15.86 20.36
CA THR A 114 -24.65 16.56 20.84
C THR A 114 -25.32 15.84 22.02
N GLY A 115 -24.60 14.91 22.66
CA GLY A 115 -25.12 14.11 23.76
C GLY A 115 -24.16 14.04 24.96
N VAL A 116 -24.50 13.14 25.89
CA VAL A 116 -23.70 12.87 27.08
C VAL A 116 -22.41 12.12 26.72
N ASP A 117 -22.43 11.39 25.61
CA ASP A 117 -21.30 10.62 25.14
C ASP A 117 -20.35 11.49 24.34
N LEU A 118 -19.07 11.37 24.64
CA LEU A 118 -18.04 12.11 23.94
C LEU A 118 -17.84 11.50 22.53
N ALA A 119 -18.02 12.31 21.49
CA ALA A 119 -17.84 11.90 20.10
C ALA A 119 -16.47 12.28 19.58
N PRO A 120 -16.16 11.88 18.33
CA PRO A 120 -16.28 10.56 17.78
C PRO A 120 -15.07 9.69 18.17
N ARG A 121 -15.18 8.37 18.11
CA ARG A 121 -14.01 7.49 18.35
C ARG A 121 -13.09 7.39 17.15
N THR A 122 -13.66 7.45 15.96
CA THR A 122 -12.89 7.35 14.72
C THR A 122 -13.26 8.46 13.76
N VAL A 123 -12.25 9.12 13.26
CA VAL A 123 -12.38 10.11 12.17
C VAL A 123 -11.53 9.65 11.01
N ARG A 124 -12.11 9.61 9.81
CA ARG A 124 -11.42 9.31 8.57
C ARG A 124 -11.64 10.43 7.58
N VAL A 125 -10.57 10.91 6.99
CA VAL A 125 -10.61 11.82 5.84
C VAL A 125 -10.19 11.02 4.61
N SER A 126 -10.96 11.08 3.53
CA SER A 126 -10.64 10.45 2.26
C SER A 126 -10.71 11.46 1.14
N TRP A 127 -9.75 11.35 0.23
CA TRP A 127 -9.64 12.15 -0.98
C TRP A 127 -9.83 11.23 -2.17
N ASP A 128 -10.82 11.50 -3.02
CA ASP A 128 -11.03 10.74 -4.24
C ASP A 128 -10.09 11.27 -5.34
N LEU A 129 -9.05 10.51 -5.61
CA LEU A 129 -8.03 10.80 -6.62
C LEU A 129 -8.39 10.21 -7.99
N GLY A 130 -9.67 10.12 -8.32
CA GLY A 130 -10.22 9.41 -9.50
C GLY A 130 -9.46 9.66 -10.79
N GLU A 131 -9.06 10.90 -11.09
CA GLU A 131 -8.31 11.22 -12.30
C GLU A 131 -6.87 10.69 -12.29
N VAL A 132 -6.24 10.63 -11.13
CA VAL A 132 -4.87 10.09 -11.00
C VAL A 132 -4.87 8.58 -11.21
N ALA A 133 -5.87 7.88 -10.72
CA ALA A 133 -6.04 6.46 -10.96
C ALA A 133 -6.30 6.16 -12.45
N ALA A 134 -7.07 6.98 -13.13
CA ALA A 134 -7.32 6.86 -14.57
C ALA A 134 -6.05 7.08 -15.41
N ALA A 135 -5.15 7.98 -14.99
CA ALA A 135 -3.89 8.24 -15.69
C ALA A 135 -2.88 7.07 -15.57
N VAL A 136 -2.96 6.28 -14.50
CA VAL A 136 -2.05 5.13 -14.30
C VAL A 136 -2.48 3.90 -15.09
N ALA A 137 -3.76 3.74 -15.38
CA ALA A 137 -4.30 2.59 -16.10
C ALA A 137 -3.63 2.34 -17.47
N PRO A 138 -3.43 3.34 -18.35
CA PRO A 138 -2.78 3.12 -19.64
C PRO A 138 -1.30 2.72 -19.51
N ILE A 139 -0.59 3.22 -18.51
CA ILE A 139 0.81 2.85 -18.27
C ILE A 139 0.93 1.38 -17.89
N THR A 140 0.01 0.89 -17.08
CA THR A 140 -0.04 -0.52 -16.67
C THR A 140 -0.32 -1.43 -17.87
N LEU A 141 -1.26 -1.05 -18.75
CA LEU A 141 -1.57 -1.80 -19.98
C LEU A 141 -0.37 -1.86 -20.93
N ILE A 142 0.35 -0.74 -21.10
CA ILE A 142 1.58 -0.69 -21.91
C ILE A 142 2.64 -1.64 -21.33
N GLY A 143 2.81 -1.65 -20.01
CA GLY A 143 3.75 -2.56 -19.33
C GLY A 143 3.42 -4.04 -19.56
N ILE A 144 2.15 -4.41 -19.44
CA ILE A 144 1.67 -5.78 -19.73
C ILE A 144 1.90 -6.13 -21.20
N GLY A 145 1.59 -5.23 -22.11
CA GLY A 145 1.82 -5.43 -23.55
C GLY A 145 3.28 -5.70 -23.88
N LEU A 146 4.21 -4.90 -23.34
CA LEU A 146 5.65 -5.10 -23.51
C LEU A 146 6.13 -6.44 -22.94
N MET A 147 5.59 -6.86 -21.80
CA MET A 147 5.91 -8.15 -21.19
C MET A 147 5.48 -9.34 -22.09
N LEU A 148 4.30 -9.26 -22.68
CA LEU A 148 3.80 -10.28 -23.61
C LEU A 148 4.66 -10.36 -24.88
N VAL A 149 5.01 -9.22 -25.45
CA VAL A 149 5.91 -9.15 -26.62
C VAL A 149 7.27 -9.76 -26.28
N GLY A 150 7.86 -9.42 -25.14
CA GLY A 150 9.13 -9.98 -24.68
C GLY A 150 9.06 -11.50 -24.51
N ALA A 151 7.97 -12.02 -23.95
CA ALA A 151 7.74 -13.45 -23.79
C ALA A 151 7.64 -14.18 -25.17
N LEU A 152 6.93 -13.61 -26.12
CA LEU A 152 6.83 -14.16 -27.47
C LEU A 152 8.20 -14.20 -28.19
N PHE A 153 9.00 -13.13 -28.08
CA PHE A 153 10.36 -13.13 -28.60
C PHE A 153 11.25 -14.18 -27.92
N GLY A 154 11.12 -14.36 -26.60
CA GLY A 154 11.84 -15.39 -25.85
C GLY A 154 11.49 -16.81 -26.33
N ILE A 155 10.21 -17.10 -26.52
CA ILE A 155 9.74 -18.39 -27.05
C ILE A 155 10.24 -18.61 -28.47
N TYR A 156 10.14 -17.60 -29.34
CA TYR A 156 10.64 -17.67 -30.70
C TYR A 156 12.14 -17.94 -30.75
N ALA A 157 12.92 -17.23 -29.94
CA ALA A 157 14.35 -17.44 -29.82
C ALA A 157 14.69 -18.86 -29.32
N ALA A 158 13.98 -19.36 -28.32
CA ALA A 158 14.19 -20.74 -27.80
C ALA A 158 13.90 -21.78 -28.85
N ILE A 159 12.85 -21.65 -29.65
CA ILE A 159 12.52 -22.58 -30.74
C ILE A 159 13.56 -22.52 -31.84
N HIS A 160 13.95 -21.29 -32.25
CA HIS A 160 14.91 -21.12 -33.35
C HIS A 160 16.33 -21.59 -32.97
N TYR A 161 16.80 -21.25 -31.77
CA TYR A 161 18.08 -21.74 -31.28
C TYR A 161 18.07 -23.24 -30.93
N GLY A 162 16.99 -23.73 -30.34
CA GLY A 162 16.85 -25.14 -30.00
C GLY A 162 16.95 -26.06 -31.24
N ARG A 163 16.42 -25.60 -32.38
CA ARG A 163 16.56 -26.34 -33.67
C ARG A 163 18.00 -26.41 -34.18
N LYS A 164 18.79 -25.31 -34.01
CA LYS A 164 20.20 -25.30 -34.41
C LYS A 164 21.09 -26.20 -33.54
N PHE A 165 20.83 -26.29 -32.27
CA PHE A 165 21.61 -27.16 -31.37
C PHE A 165 21.27 -28.64 -31.50
N ARG A 166 20.03 -29.00 -31.81
CA ARG A 166 19.61 -30.40 -32.04
C ARG A 166 20.28 -31.00 -33.27
N SER A 167 20.53 -30.20 -34.30
CA SER A 167 21.16 -30.65 -35.54
C SER A 167 22.63 -31.04 -35.36
N ARG A 168 23.36 -30.53 -34.38
CA ARG A 168 24.77 -30.87 -34.12
C ARG A 168 24.96 -32.12 -33.28
N ARG A 169 23.96 -32.54 -32.51
CA ARG A 169 24.05 -33.71 -31.63
C ARG A 169 23.85 -35.03 -32.37
N ASN A 170 23.10 -35.02 -33.47
CA ASN A 170 22.83 -36.23 -34.28
C ASN A 170 23.93 -36.61 -35.29
N LYS A 171 24.99 -35.79 -35.45
CA LYS A 171 26.11 -36.11 -36.36
C LYS A 171 27.25 -36.93 -35.72
N ARG A 172 27.16 -37.24 -34.43
CA ARG A 172 28.08 -38.21 -33.83
C ARG A 172 27.42 -39.60 -33.94
N GLY A 173 27.63 -40.25 -35.08
CA GLY A 173 27.27 -41.66 -35.27
C GLY A 173 27.92 -42.55 -34.22
N PRO A 174 27.37 -43.76 -34.00
CA PRO A 174 27.90 -44.67 -33.00
C PRO A 174 29.37 -44.98 -33.32
N ARG A 175 30.25 -44.70 -32.36
CA ARG A 175 31.66 -45.09 -32.48
C ARG A 175 31.70 -46.61 -32.57
N LYS A 176 32.16 -47.14 -33.72
CA LYS A 176 32.45 -48.55 -33.85
C LYS A 176 33.40 -48.97 -32.71
N PRO A 177 33.11 -50.08 -32.00
CA PRO A 177 34.02 -50.59 -30.96
C PRO A 177 35.33 -50.99 -31.63
N LYS A 178 36.46 -50.53 -31.07
CA LYS A 178 37.80 -50.98 -31.48
C LYS A 178 37.95 -52.42 -31.12
N PRO A 179 38.49 -53.31 -32.06
CA PRO A 179 38.75 -54.65 -31.74
C PRO A 179 39.75 -54.82 -30.61
N ILE A 180 39.38 -55.59 -29.61
CA ILE A 180 40.23 -55.96 -28.48
C ILE A 180 41.30 -56.91 -29.01
N ARG A 181 42.52 -56.39 -29.09
CA ARG A 181 43.69 -57.22 -29.41
C ARG A 181 44.08 -58.00 -28.14
N ALA A 182 43.77 -59.26 -28.10
CA ALA A 182 44.20 -60.19 -27.07
C ALA A 182 45.73 -60.18 -27.00
N ARG A 183 46.27 -59.79 -25.83
CA ARG A 183 47.69 -59.99 -25.53
C ARG A 183 47.82 -60.66 -24.18
N GLY A 184 48.38 -61.82 -24.32
CA GLY A 184 48.96 -62.78 -23.42
C GLY A 184 49.16 -62.47 -21.96
N THR A 185 48.85 -63.46 -21.22
CA THR A 185 49.19 -63.78 -19.86
C THR A 185 50.62 -63.53 -19.47
N LYS A 186 50.83 -62.85 -18.32
CA LYS A 186 51.88 -63.17 -17.30
C LYS A 186 51.53 -62.43 -15.99
N SER A 187 51.10 -63.18 -15.05
CA SER A 187 51.70 -63.56 -13.75
C SER A 187 52.17 -62.49 -12.79
N GLN A 188 51.58 -62.60 -11.62
CA GLN A 188 52.10 -62.32 -10.24
C GLN A 188 52.47 -60.91 -9.83
N ALA A 189 51.91 -60.53 -8.75
CA ALA A 189 52.44 -60.22 -7.43
C ALA A 189 51.74 -59.02 -6.75
N GLY A 190 51.25 -59.25 -5.59
CA GLY A 190 51.38 -58.46 -4.40
C GLY A 190 50.40 -57.31 -4.14
N PRO A 191 49.87 -57.29 -2.93
CA PRO A 191 48.99 -56.22 -2.51
C PRO A 191 49.76 -55.11 -1.79
N ALA A 192 49.36 -53.86 -1.97
CA ALA A 192 49.60 -52.77 -1.02
C ALA A 192 48.92 -51.47 -1.48
N PRO A 193 48.87 -50.41 -0.64
CA PRO A 193 47.70 -50.14 0.17
C PRO A 193 47.01 -48.81 -0.21
N LEU A 194 45.89 -48.63 0.46
CA LEU A 194 45.11 -47.42 0.52
C LEU A 194 45.93 -46.16 0.81
N THR A 195 45.73 -45.11 0.02
CA THR A 195 45.72 -43.71 0.53
C THR A 195 45.18 -42.76 -0.52
N GLY A 196 44.34 -41.88 -0.08
CA GLY A 196 44.30 -40.55 -0.63
C GLY A 196 43.03 -40.12 -1.32
N ARG A 197 42.13 -39.61 -0.54
CA ARG A 197 41.47 -38.31 -0.74
C ARG A 197 41.07 -37.89 -2.15
N ARG A 198 39.78 -37.78 -2.35
CA ARG A 198 39.12 -36.64 -2.99
C ARG A 198 37.63 -36.70 -2.61
N ALA A 199 37.29 -36.01 -1.60
CA ALA A 199 36.75 -34.65 -1.49
C ALA A 199 35.67 -34.33 -2.53
N HIS A 200 34.48 -34.43 -2.04
CA HIS A 200 33.30 -33.65 -2.28
C HIS A 200 33.42 -32.50 -3.30
N ARG A 201 32.65 -32.59 -4.34
CA ARG A 201 32.10 -31.41 -5.01
C ARG A 201 30.59 -31.59 -5.10
N ALA A 202 29.90 -31.09 -4.06
CA ALA A 202 28.48 -30.94 -4.02
C ALA A 202 28.05 -29.95 -5.10
N LEU A 203 27.20 -30.36 -6.01
CA LEU A 203 26.45 -29.45 -6.87
C LEU A 203 25.47 -28.64 -6.01
N LYS A 204 25.69 -27.35 -5.95
CA LYS A 204 24.66 -26.40 -5.55
C LYS A 204 23.83 -26.06 -6.78
N THR A 205 22.69 -26.68 -6.93
CA THR A 205 21.59 -26.20 -7.75
C THR A 205 20.76 -25.27 -6.88
N ALA A 206 20.95 -23.96 -7.07
CA ALA A 206 20.07 -22.95 -6.48
C ALA A 206 18.79 -22.91 -7.32
N ALA A 207 17.72 -23.46 -6.78
CA ALA A 207 16.37 -23.21 -7.25
C ALA A 207 15.94 -21.84 -6.73
N VAL A 208 15.83 -20.88 -7.64
CA VAL A 208 15.16 -19.59 -7.36
C VAL A 208 13.67 -19.85 -7.51
N ALA A 209 13.01 -20.13 -6.39
CA ALA A 209 11.56 -20.11 -6.29
C ALA A 209 11.17 -18.67 -5.95
N GLY A 210 10.75 -17.92 -6.95
CA GLY A 210 10.09 -16.63 -6.76
C GLY A 210 8.66 -16.84 -6.29
N THR A 211 8.42 -16.69 -5.01
CA THR A 211 7.07 -16.62 -4.44
C THR A 211 6.51 -15.22 -4.70
N ILE A 212 5.56 -15.14 -5.63
CA ILE A 212 4.70 -13.97 -5.80
C ILE A 212 3.63 -14.09 -4.71
N SER A 213 3.76 -13.28 -3.65
CA SER A 213 2.73 -13.12 -2.65
C SER A 213 1.69 -12.14 -3.18
N LEU A 214 0.55 -12.65 -3.64
CA LEU A 214 -0.66 -11.86 -3.88
C LEU A 214 -1.24 -11.46 -2.53
N LEU A 215 -1.01 -10.21 -2.13
CA LEU A 215 -1.75 -9.58 -1.04
C LEU A 215 -3.10 -9.10 -1.61
N THR A 216 -4.12 -9.94 -1.47
CA THR A 216 -5.52 -9.54 -1.48
C THR A 216 -5.81 -8.92 -0.10
N GLY A 217 -5.88 -7.59 -0.04
CA GLY A 217 -6.40 -6.85 1.10
C GLY A 217 -7.82 -6.38 0.80
N CYS A 218 -8.74 -6.82 1.61
CA CYS A 218 -10.03 -6.17 1.78
C CYS A 218 -9.89 -4.80 2.44
#